data_acc32e149b49764f853641fb7ef67504
#
_entry.id   acc32e149b49764f853641fb7ef67504
#
_cell.length_a   1.000
_cell.length_b   1.000
_cell.length_c   1.000
_cell.angle_alpha   90.00
_cell.angle_beta   90.00
_cell.angle_gamma   90.00
#
_symmetry.space_group_name_H-M   'P 1'
#
loop_
_entity.id
_entity.type
_entity.pdbx_description
1 polymer ?
#
loop_
_entity_poly.entity_id
_entity_poly.type
_entity_poly.pdbx_seq_one_letter_code
_entity_poly.pdbx_strand_id
1 'polypeptide(L)'
;MKKVKYAFFTFPPSDCEAAQLWLTRLYDQGWELAHLPHFILPAKFIPRTRDDIKYCVDLSHGVRDPNFAPDGFDQLVKESGWALVGTSRSGLDVYKSLPDRDPIPIQTDPALFKKAFFRRELLPTLLVFLIVVLFLILLGSTHGLRTTLPTELLTSNLGLLNVVIVLYMIVFAFVTVGWELCFWLHSSPPTPNLRLARLKSFCGTLFYLCWLFCLILIPLTRVITSEQPTPAQDPQAVSTLPLLRLEDLDLPDNPLPWFRQQSSILASALELEETTDGISLIQTRWDCRFGWVADQIVADTLASYERYMPYTPADLGFDQAWTYVSDSGFHSLLLRQGNTVVQLSCSLDLTTPDRLDLLWDVLELTDQA
;
A
#
# COMPACT_ATOMS: atom_id res chain seq x y z
N MET A 1 10.20 -42.56 -17.68
CA MET A 1 10.17 -41.08 -17.72
C MET A 1 11.24 -40.55 -16.77
N LYS A 2 12.19 -39.73 -17.26
CA LYS A 2 13.17 -39.08 -16.38
C LYS A 2 12.40 -38.15 -15.41
N LYS A 3 12.57 -38.36 -14.11
CA LYS A 3 11.97 -37.45 -13.08
C LYS A 3 12.59 -36.07 -13.29
N VAL A 4 11.76 -35.02 -13.31
CA VAL A 4 12.18 -33.62 -13.39
C VAL A 4 11.58 -32.92 -12.18
N LYS A 5 12.36 -32.04 -11.54
CA LYS A 5 11.93 -31.21 -10.42
C LYS A 5 11.97 -29.75 -10.85
N TYR A 6 10.95 -28.98 -10.45
CA TYR A 6 10.90 -27.54 -10.65
C TYR A 6 10.93 -26.85 -9.30
N ALA A 7 11.73 -25.78 -9.17
CA ALA A 7 11.79 -24.96 -7.98
C ALA A 7 12.12 -23.52 -8.34
N PHE A 8 11.52 -22.57 -7.63
CA PHE A 8 11.78 -21.15 -7.85
C PHE A 8 13.15 -20.76 -7.29
N PHE A 9 13.96 -20.10 -8.11
CA PHE A 9 15.22 -19.49 -7.74
C PHE A 9 14.99 -18.00 -7.50
N THR A 10 14.67 -17.64 -6.25
CA THR A 10 14.26 -16.28 -5.86
C THR A 10 15.18 -15.76 -4.77
N PHE A 11 16.42 -15.47 -5.11
CA PHE A 11 17.40 -14.91 -4.17
C PHE A 11 17.73 -13.48 -4.57
N PRO A 12 17.78 -12.53 -3.62
CA PRO A 12 18.28 -11.18 -3.87
C PRO A 12 19.81 -11.23 -4.06
N PRO A 13 20.39 -10.22 -4.73
CA PRO A 13 21.82 -10.15 -4.98
C PRO A 13 22.69 -10.14 -3.72
N SER A 14 22.18 -9.62 -2.61
CA SER A 14 22.86 -9.65 -1.30
C SER A 14 22.99 -11.05 -0.70
N ASP A 15 22.28 -12.04 -1.22
CA ASP A 15 22.19 -13.39 -0.65
C ASP A 15 22.76 -14.46 -1.61
N CYS A 16 23.78 -14.11 -2.42
CA CYS A 16 24.44 -15.03 -3.37
C CYS A 16 24.99 -16.30 -2.69
N GLU A 17 25.59 -16.17 -1.49
CA GLU A 17 26.04 -17.32 -0.71
C GLU A 17 24.91 -18.23 -0.26
N ALA A 18 23.76 -17.66 0.12
CA ALA A 18 22.57 -18.45 0.48
C ALA A 18 22.00 -19.18 -0.76
N ALA A 19 22.05 -18.56 -1.94
CA ALA A 19 21.66 -19.16 -3.19
C ALA A 19 22.57 -20.34 -3.54
N GLN A 20 23.89 -20.16 -3.40
CA GLN A 20 24.88 -21.22 -3.59
C GLN A 20 24.67 -22.40 -2.63
N LEU A 21 24.48 -22.11 -1.34
CA LEU A 21 24.17 -23.13 -0.33
C LEU A 21 22.88 -23.90 -0.64
N TRP A 22 21.86 -23.23 -1.17
CA TRP A 22 20.62 -23.86 -1.55
C TRP A 22 20.80 -24.81 -2.75
N LEU A 23 21.57 -24.40 -3.76
CA LEU A 23 21.89 -25.26 -4.91
C LEU A 23 22.68 -26.50 -4.47
N THR A 24 23.68 -26.32 -3.61
CA THR A 24 24.47 -27.40 -3.05
C THR A 24 23.58 -28.40 -2.29
N ARG A 25 22.66 -27.94 -1.44
CA ARG A 25 21.69 -28.80 -0.75
C ARG A 25 20.78 -29.58 -1.69
N LEU A 26 20.32 -28.97 -2.79
CA LEU A 26 19.54 -29.68 -3.80
C LEU A 26 20.36 -30.75 -4.51
N TYR A 27 21.63 -30.45 -4.78
CA TYR A 27 22.55 -31.39 -5.35
C TYR A 27 22.81 -32.59 -4.44
N ASP A 28 23.01 -32.35 -3.13
CA ASP A 28 23.14 -33.41 -2.12
C ASP A 28 21.89 -34.30 -2.02
N GLN A 29 20.72 -33.72 -2.34
CA GLN A 29 19.44 -34.47 -2.45
C GLN A 29 19.29 -35.24 -3.77
N GLY A 30 20.31 -35.23 -4.63
CA GLY A 30 20.32 -35.94 -5.89
C GLY A 30 19.76 -35.14 -7.09
N TRP A 31 19.69 -33.81 -6.99
CA TRP A 31 19.15 -32.94 -8.05
C TRP A 31 20.21 -31.99 -8.61
N GLU A 32 20.43 -32.05 -9.90
CA GLU A 32 21.33 -31.16 -10.64
C GLU A 32 20.56 -30.07 -11.35
N LEU A 33 21.02 -28.80 -11.27
CA LEU A 33 20.43 -27.69 -12.03
C LEU A 33 20.74 -27.84 -13.52
N ALA A 34 19.69 -28.01 -14.32
CA ALA A 34 19.78 -28.16 -15.77
C ALA A 34 19.55 -26.84 -16.52
N HIS A 35 18.66 -25.98 -16.00
CA HIS A 35 18.32 -24.72 -16.64
C HIS A 35 17.79 -23.71 -15.62
N LEU A 36 18.30 -22.49 -15.69
CA LEU A 36 17.83 -21.34 -14.92
C LEU A 36 17.21 -20.33 -15.88
N PRO A 37 15.89 -20.13 -15.84
CA PRO A 37 15.23 -19.16 -16.72
C PRO A 37 15.47 -17.72 -16.24
N HIS A 38 15.56 -16.79 -17.17
CA HIS A 38 15.71 -15.36 -16.88
C HIS A 38 14.41 -14.70 -16.36
N PHE A 39 13.25 -15.36 -16.55
CA PHE A 39 11.94 -14.87 -16.13
C PHE A 39 11.46 -15.51 -14.82
N ILE A 40 10.25 -15.14 -14.36
CA ILE A 40 9.58 -15.67 -13.15
C ILE A 40 9.17 -17.15 -13.33
N LEU A 41 9.90 -17.91 -14.10
CA LEU A 41 9.65 -19.33 -14.28
C LEU A 41 10.50 -20.13 -13.28
N PRO A 42 10.04 -21.31 -12.85
CA PRO A 42 10.83 -22.15 -11.97
C PRO A 42 12.06 -22.73 -12.70
N ALA A 43 13.18 -22.77 -11.98
CA ALA A 43 14.38 -23.45 -12.42
C ALA A 43 14.13 -24.96 -12.59
N LYS A 44 14.70 -25.55 -13.62
CA LYS A 44 14.56 -26.96 -13.96
C LYS A 44 15.73 -27.76 -13.41
N PHE A 45 15.42 -28.78 -12.63
CA PHE A 45 16.39 -29.73 -12.07
C PHE A 45 16.16 -31.12 -12.66
N ILE A 46 17.25 -31.83 -12.92
CA ILE A 46 17.29 -33.21 -13.36
C ILE A 46 17.95 -34.09 -12.30
N PRO A 47 17.76 -35.41 -12.33
CA PRO A 47 18.54 -36.30 -11.49
C PRO A 47 20.03 -36.06 -11.69
N ARG A 48 20.79 -36.07 -10.59
CA ARG A 48 22.23 -35.88 -10.58
C ARG A 48 22.91 -36.81 -11.61
N THR A 49 23.74 -36.25 -12.49
CA THR A 49 24.44 -36.95 -13.54
C THR A 49 25.89 -37.25 -13.18
N ARG A 50 26.47 -36.49 -12.24
CA ARG A 50 27.86 -36.57 -11.75
C ARG A 50 27.90 -36.39 -10.24
N ASP A 51 28.97 -36.87 -9.60
CA ASP A 51 29.11 -36.82 -8.13
C ASP A 51 29.99 -35.66 -7.62
N ASP A 52 30.56 -34.86 -8.53
CA ASP A 52 31.61 -33.86 -8.25
C ASP A 52 31.23 -32.42 -8.64
N ILE A 53 29.93 -32.12 -8.86
CA ILE A 53 29.51 -30.79 -9.28
C ILE A 53 29.55 -29.83 -8.11
N LYS A 54 30.32 -28.75 -8.27
CA LYS A 54 30.30 -27.56 -7.40
C LYS A 54 29.50 -26.45 -8.06
N TYR A 55 28.78 -25.65 -7.29
CA TYR A 55 28.08 -24.44 -7.76
C TYR A 55 28.79 -23.19 -7.28
N CYS A 56 28.83 -22.17 -8.14
CA CYS A 56 29.21 -20.81 -7.78
C CYS A 56 28.07 -19.87 -8.20
N VAL A 57 27.70 -18.95 -7.32
CA VAL A 57 26.69 -17.92 -7.60
C VAL A 57 27.33 -16.56 -7.40
N ASP A 58 27.32 -15.74 -8.43
CA ASP A 58 27.94 -14.41 -8.39
C ASP A 58 27.01 -13.35 -8.98
N LEU A 59 27.29 -12.09 -8.70
CA LEU A 59 26.59 -10.98 -9.37
C LEU A 59 26.90 -11.03 -10.87
N SER A 60 25.85 -11.09 -11.69
CA SER A 60 26.02 -11.07 -13.13
C SER A 60 26.87 -9.87 -13.56
N HIS A 61 27.91 -10.09 -14.29
CA HIS A 61 28.78 -9.07 -14.87
C HIS A 61 28.12 -8.34 -16.05
N GLY A 62 26.80 -8.12 -15.96
CA GLY A 62 25.95 -7.54 -17.00
C GLY A 62 26.27 -6.10 -17.43
N VAL A 63 27.26 -5.45 -16.82
CA VAL A 63 28.00 -4.36 -17.44
C VAL A 63 29.25 -5.01 -18.02
N ARG A 64 29.12 -5.61 -19.16
CA ARG A 64 30.26 -5.91 -20.02
C ARG A 64 30.99 -4.57 -20.17
N ASP A 65 32.17 -4.47 -19.54
CA ASP A 65 33.08 -3.37 -19.84
C ASP A 65 33.20 -3.32 -21.36
N PRO A 66 32.82 -2.22 -22.04
CA PRO A 66 32.89 -2.16 -23.50
C PRO A 66 34.32 -2.42 -24.02
N ASN A 67 35.34 -2.34 -23.13
CA ASN A 67 36.72 -2.68 -23.43
C ASN A 67 37.05 -4.18 -23.26
N PHE A 68 36.15 -4.96 -22.64
CA PHE A 68 36.27 -6.41 -22.56
C PHE A 68 35.35 -7.02 -23.64
N ALA A 69 35.92 -7.61 -24.65
CA ALA A 69 35.18 -8.38 -25.64
C ALA A 69 34.30 -9.41 -24.91
N PRO A 70 33.00 -9.56 -25.25
CA PRO A 70 32.10 -10.52 -24.59
C PRO A 70 32.65 -11.94 -24.52
N ASP A 71 33.43 -12.31 -25.51
CA ASP A 71 34.02 -13.66 -25.63
C ASP A 71 35.18 -13.89 -24.65
N GLY A 72 35.87 -12.83 -24.17
CA GLY A 72 37.01 -12.96 -23.30
C GLY A 72 36.66 -13.38 -21.86
N PHE A 73 35.53 -12.88 -21.31
CA PHE A 73 35.12 -13.25 -19.95
C PHE A 73 34.59 -14.68 -19.90
N ASP A 74 33.77 -15.09 -20.87
CA ASP A 74 33.26 -16.45 -20.97
C ASP A 74 34.39 -17.47 -21.14
N GLN A 75 35.46 -17.09 -21.84
CA GLN A 75 36.66 -17.93 -22.00
C GLN A 75 37.40 -18.04 -20.67
N LEU A 76 37.63 -16.93 -19.96
CA LEU A 76 38.26 -16.91 -18.64
C LEU A 76 37.51 -17.78 -17.62
N VAL A 77 36.16 -17.69 -17.61
CA VAL A 77 35.29 -18.50 -16.75
C VAL A 77 35.48 -19.99 -17.06
N LYS A 78 35.51 -20.35 -18.34
CA LYS A 78 35.77 -21.75 -18.77
C LYS A 78 37.16 -22.23 -18.42
N GLU A 79 38.17 -21.36 -18.58
CA GLU A 79 39.54 -21.65 -18.20
C GLU A 79 39.72 -21.85 -16.69
N SER A 80 38.93 -21.10 -15.88
CA SER A 80 38.85 -21.24 -14.43
C SER A 80 38.04 -22.47 -13.97
N GLY A 81 37.55 -23.31 -14.89
CA GLY A 81 36.85 -24.56 -14.58
C GLY A 81 35.35 -24.42 -14.37
N TRP A 82 34.71 -23.32 -14.80
CA TRP A 82 33.29 -23.06 -14.63
C TRP A 82 32.53 -23.02 -15.95
N ALA A 83 31.24 -23.38 -15.91
CA ALA A 83 30.30 -23.20 -17.00
C ALA A 83 29.05 -22.46 -16.50
N LEU A 84 28.66 -21.41 -17.22
CA LEU A 84 27.42 -20.68 -16.92
C LEU A 84 26.19 -21.57 -17.19
N VAL A 85 25.32 -21.72 -16.21
CA VAL A 85 24.03 -22.43 -16.34
C VAL A 85 22.92 -21.46 -16.74
N GLY A 86 22.98 -20.24 -16.23
CA GLY A 86 22.04 -19.18 -16.55
C GLY A 86 22.11 -18.01 -15.58
N THR A 87 21.42 -16.93 -15.93
CA THR A 87 21.31 -15.71 -15.14
C THR A 87 19.89 -15.60 -14.58
N SER A 88 19.75 -15.37 -13.27
CA SER A 88 18.46 -15.18 -12.64
C SER A 88 17.88 -13.80 -12.97
N ARG A 89 16.59 -13.61 -12.73
CA ARG A 89 15.91 -12.29 -12.84
C ARG A 89 16.54 -11.24 -11.92
N SER A 90 16.98 -11.63 -10.73
CA SER A 90 17.64 -10.75 -9.76
C SER A 90 19.09 -10.42 -10.14
N GLY A 91 19.57 -10.89 -11.30
CA GLY A 91 20.92 -10.60 -11.77
C GLY A 91 22.01 -11.39 -11.09
N LEU A 92 21.72 -12.60 -10.64
CA LEU A 92 22.72 -13.56 -10.19
C LEU A 92 23.03 -14.54 -11.33
N ASP A 93 24.31 -14.67 -11.64
CA ASP A 93 24.83 -15.69 -12.53
C ASP A 93 25.12 -16.97 -11.74
N VAL A 94 24.61 -18.09 -12.26
CA VAL A 94 24.83 -19.40 -11.66
C VAL A 94 25.75 -20.20 -12.55
N TYR A 95 26.87 -20.63 -11.98
CA TYR A 95 27.87 -21.45 -12.62
C TYR A 95 27.92 -22.84 -12.02
N LYS A 96 28.29 -23.83 -12.83
CA LYS A 96 28.62 -25.19 -12.38
C LYS A 96 30.03 -25.58 -12.80
N SER A 97 30.70 -26.39 -11.99
CA SER A 97 32.05 -26.88 -12.29
C SER A 97 32.08 -27.75 -13.56
N LEU A 98 33.09 -27.55 -14.38
CA LEU A 98 33.40 -28.41 -15.52
C LEU A 98 33.94 -29.78 -15.05
N PRO A 99 33.75 -30.86 -15.85
CA PRO A 99 34.36 -32.14 -15.56
C PRO A 99 35.91 -32.03 -15.58
N ASP A 100 36.53 -32.84 -14.74
CA ASP A 100 37.98 -33.02 -14.70
C ASP A 100 38.83 -31.76 -14.43
N ARG A 101 38.23 -30.72 -13.86
CA ARG A 101 38.92 -29.50 -13.44
C ARG A 101 38.55 -29.13 -12.02
N ASP A 102 39.54 -28.79 -11.20
CA ASP A 102 39.27 -28.18 -9.89
C ASP A 102 38.99 -26.67 -10.10
N PRO A 103 37.76 -26.22 -9.83
CA PRO A 103 37.37 -24.86 -10.19
C PRO A 103 38.01 -23.83 -9.26
N ILE A 104 38.59 -22.78 -9.86
CA ILE A 104 39.15 -21.63 -9.15
C ILE A 104 38.01 -20.62 -8.86
N PRO A 105 37.94 -20.00 -7.65
CA PRO A 105 36.92 -18.99 -7.35
C PRO A 105 36.91 -17.86 -8.40
N ILE A 106 35.70 -17.53 -8.93
CA ILE A 106 35.57 -16.52 -9.99
C ILE A 106 35.88 -15.12 -9.46
N GLN A 107 35.47 -14.84 -8.24
CA GLN A 107 35.67 -13.53 -7.61
C GLN A 107 36.35 -13.71 -6.24
N THR A 108 37.52 -13.19 -6.13
CA THR A 108 38.35 -13.25 -4.88
C THR A 108 38.47 -11.89 -4.22
N ASP A 109 38.15 -10.78 -4.93
CA ASP A 109 38.30 -9.42 -4.42
C ASP A 109 36.98 -8.87 -3.88
N PRO A 110 36.82 -8.78 -2.54
CA PRO A 110 35.61 -8.25 -1.91
C PRO A 110 35.37 -6.76 -2.24
N ALA A 111 36.40 -6.00 -2.63
CA ALA A 111 36.22 -4.60 -2.99
C ALA A 111 35.53 -4.44 -4.35
N LEU A 112 35.86 -5.30 -5.30
CA LEU A 112 35.21 -5.33 -6.60
C LEU A 112 33.73 -5.75 -6.46
N PHE A 113 33.44 -6.76 -5.63
CA PHE A 113 32.08 -7.18 -5.33
C PHE A 113 31.25 -6.02 -4.73
N LYS A 114 31.77 -5.33 -3.72
CA LYS A 114 31.09 -4.17 -3.10
C LYS A 114 30.82 -3.05 -4.10
N LYS A 115 31.77 -2.76 -4.98
CA LYS A 115 31.61 -1.74 -6.03
C LYS A 115 30.52 -2.12 -7.05
N ALA A 116 30.49 -3.39 -7.47
CA ALA A 116 29.47 -3.92 -8.36
C ALA A 116 28.09 -3.89 -7.70
N PHE A 117 27.98 -4.34 -6.46
CA PHE A 117 26.76 -4.31 -5.65
C PHE A 117 26.23 -2.89 -5.48
N PHE A 118 27.09 -1.93 -5.11
CA PHE A 118 26.71 -0.52 -4.97
C PHE A 118 26.09 0.04 -6.25
N ARG A 119 26.77 -0.14 -7.39
CA ARG A 119 26.30 0.44 -8.65
C ARG A 119 25.03 -0.20 -9.18
N ARG A 120 24.87 -1.49 -8.95
CA ARG A 120 23.84 -2.29 -9.59
C ARG A 120 22.57 -2.43 -8.76
N GLU A 121 22.71 -2.55 -7.45
CA GLU A 121 21.60 -2.81 -6.54
C GLU A 121 21.33 -1.60 -5.65
N LEU A 122 22.31 -1.17 -4.86
CA LEU A 122 22.09 -0.12 -3.86
C LEU A 122 21.75 1.23 -4.50
N LEU A 123 22.48 1.66 -5.51
CA LEU A 123 22.26 2.97 -6.14
C LEU A 123 20.88 3.08 -6.83
N PRO A 124 20.43 2.12 -7.65
CA PRO A 124 19.06 2.15 -8.19
C PRO A 124 17.99 2.10 -7.12
N THR A 125 18.15 1.28 -6.08
CA THR A 125 17.22 1.20 -4.95
C THR A 125 17.12 2.54 -4.22
N LEU A 126 18.23 3.20 -3.94
CA LEU A 126 18.28 4.54 -3.33
C LEU A 126 17.63 5.60 -4.22
N LEU A 127 17.85 5.56 -5.53
CA LEU A 127 17.24 6.51 -6.47
C LEU A 127 15.72 6.33 -6.51
N VAL A 128 15.23 5.09 -6.61
CA VAL A 128 13.78 4.81 -6.57
C VAL A 128 13.19 5.25 -5.25
N PHE A 129 13.85 4.95 -4.13
CA PHE A 129 13.41 5.38 -2.80
C PHE A 129 13.32 6.91 -2.70
N LEU A 130 14.35 7.63 -3.19
CA LEU A 130 14.36 9.10 -3.21
C LEU A 130 13.22 9.68 -4.07
N ILE A 131 12.97 9.08 -5.24
CA ILE A 131 11.85 9.50 -6.11
C ILE A 131 10.51 9.31 -5.40
N VAL A 132 10.31 8.17 -4.73
CA VAL A 132 9.08 7.90 -3.97
C VAL A 132 8.91 8.91 -2.83
N VAL A 133 9.97 9.18 -2.05
CA VAL A 133 9.93 10.17 -0.97
C VAL A 133 9.62 11.58 -1.51
N LEU A 134 10.29 11.98 -2.60
CA LEU A 134 10.03 13.28 -3.25
C LEU A 134 8.59 13.38 -3.76
N PHE A 135 8.07 12.32 -4.36
CA PHE A 135 6.68 12.27 -4.83
C PHE A 135 5.69 12.38 -3.66
N LEU A 136 5.92 11.69 -2.54
CA LEU A 136 5.10 11.81 -1.34
C LEU A 136 5.14 13.23 -0.74
N ILE A 137 6.31 13.88 -0.73
CA ILE A 137 6.45 15.27 -0.29
C ILE A 137 5.67 16.21 -1.22
N LEU A 138 5.79 16.03 -2.54
CA LEU A 138 5.05 16.85 -3.50
C LEU A 138 3.54 16.66 -3.37
N LEU A 139 3.06 15.41 -3.24
CA LEU A 139 1.65 15.15 -2.97
C LEU A 139 1.18 15.81 -1.68
N GLY A 140 1.95 15.70 -0.60
CA GLY A 140 1.64 16.36 0.67
C GLY A 140 1.62 17.88 0.55
N SER A 141 2.49 18.48 -0.27
CA SER A 141 2.55 19.93 -0.45
C SER A 141 1.41 20.48 -1.30
N THR A 142 0.94 19.74 -2.29
CA THR A 142 -0.16 20.17 -3.20
C THR A 142 -1.53 20.08 -2.53
N HIS A 143 -1.71 19.15 -1.59
CA HIS A 143 -2.97 18.98 -0.85
C HIS A 143 -2.96 19.67 0.53
N GLY A 144 -1.93 20.46 0.86
CA GLY A 144 -1.59 20.84 2.23
C GLY A 144 -1.23 19.55 3.01
N LEU A 145 -0.21 19.58 3.86
CA LEU A 145 0.11 18.46 4.75
C LEU A 145 -1.10 18.24 5.70
N ARG A 146 -2.13 17.56 5.20
CA ARG A 146 -3.25 17.15 6.04
C ARG A 146 -2.72 16.06 6.97
N THR A 147 -2.74 16.36 8.24
CA THR A 147 -2.39 15.40 9.30
C THR A 147 -3.51 14.37 9.51
N THR A 148 -4.64 14.57 8.83
CA THR A 148 -5.85 13.74 8.93
C THR A 148 -5.93 12.74 7.78
N LEU A 149 -6.41 11.54 8.09
CA LEU A 149 -6.77 10.57 7.06
C LEU A 149 -8.07 11.03 6.39
N PRO A 150 -8.15 11.03 5.06
CA PRO A 150 -9.39 11.35 4.37
C PRO A 150 -10.55 10.48 4.84
N THR A 151 -11.68 11.10 5.17
CA THR A 151 -12.89 10.41 5.66
C THR A 151 -13.34 9.29 4.70
N GLU A 152 -13.23 9.51 3.38
CA GLU A 152 -13.55 8.52 2.36
C GLU A 152 -12.75 7.21 2.49
N LEU A 153 -11.52 7.29 3.00
CA LEU A 153 -10.70 6.09 3.25
C LEU A 153 -11.17 5.32 4.49
N LEU A 154 -11.73 6.02 5.48
CA LEU A 154 -12.20 5.41 6.73
C LEU A 154 -13.57 4.76 6.56
N THR A 155 -14.42 5.27 5.68
CA THR A 155 -15.77 4.77 5.41
C THR A 155 -15.83 3.67 4.34
N SER A 156 -14.70 3.34 3.71
CA SER A 156 -14.60 2.30 2.67
C SER A 156 -13.62 1.20 3.05
N ASN A 157 -14.05 -0.07 3.03
CA ASN A 157 -13.13 -1.21 3.23
C ASN A 157 -12.03 -1.28 2.16
N LEU A 158 -12.33 -0.82 0.95
CA LEU A 158 -11.35 -0.73 -0.13
C LEU A 158 -10.33 0.39 0.14
N GLY A 159 -10.78 1.52 0.71
CA GLY A 159 -9.93 2.60 1.19
C GLY A 159 -8.99 2.14 2.29
N LEU A 160 -9.50 1.43 3.28
CA LEU A 160 -8.69 0.85 4.38
C LEU A 160 -7.65 -0.14 3.86
N LEU A 161 -8.02 -1.00 2.91
CA LEU A 161 -7.08 -1.91 2.28
C LEU A 161 -5.95 -1.16 1.58
N ASN A 162 -6.25 -0.06 0.89
CA ASN A 162 -5.24 0.82 0.29
C ASN A 162 -4.26 1.37 1.34
N VAL A 163 -4.76 1.87 2.46
CA VAL A 163 -3.92 2.40 3.55
C VAL A 163 -2.96 1.32 4.07
N VAL A 164 -3.48 0.11 4.33
CA VAL A 164 -2.65 -1.03 4.80
C VAL A 164 -1.57 -1.40 3.78
N ILE A 165 -1.92 -1.46 2.50
CA ILE A 165 -0.98 -1.80 1.43
C ILE A 165 0.10 -0.71 1.30
N VAL A 166 -0.27 0.56 1.30
CA VAL A 166 0.68 1.68 1.22
C VAL A 166 1.63 1.68 2.42
N LEU A 167 1.10 1.47 3.64
CA LEU A 167 1.92 1.36 4.85
C LEU A 167 2.90 0.20 4.75
N TYR A 168 2.45 -0.98 4.30
CA TYR A 168 3.32 -2.13 4.05
C TYR A 168 4.44 -1.77 3.07
N MET A 169 4.11 -1.11 1.95
CA MET A 169 5.09 -0.72 0.94
C MET A 169 6.14 0.26 1.49
N ILE A 170 5.72 1.23 2.30
CA ILE A 170 6.63 2.19 2.95
C ILE A 170 7.58 1.45 3.90
N VAL A 171 7.05 0.64 4.81
CA VAL A 171 7.85 -0.11 5.78
C VAL A 171 8.83 -1.06 5.07
N PHE A 172 8.35 -1.78 4.04
CA PHE A 172 9.20 -2.67 3.27
C PHE A 172 10.33 -1.94 2.55
N ALA A 173 10.06 -0.76 1.96
CA ALA A 173 11.08 0.05 1.29
C ALA A 173 12.17 0.51 2.28
N PHE A 174 11.79 1.01 3.47
CA PHE A 174 12.73 1.39 4.52
C PHE A 174 13.58 0.22 5.01
N VAL A 175 12.96 -0.94 5.26
CA VAL A 175 13.67 -2.15 5.71
C VAL A 175 14.65 -2.63 4.64
N THR A 176 14.24 -2.62 3.36
CA THR A 176 15.09 -3.06 2.24
C THR A 176 16.29 -2.15 2.08
N VAL A 177 16.07 -0.83 2.01
CA VAL A 177 17.17 0.16 1.90
C VAL A 177 18.11 0.05 3.10
N GLY A 178 17.57 -0.02 4.31
CA GLY A 178 18.36 -0.19 5.53
C GLY A 178 19.22 -1.46 5.50
N TRP A 179 18.66 -2.57 5.06
CA TRP A 179 19.36 -3.84 4.94
C TRP A 179 20.48 -3.79 3.89
N GLU A 180 20.22 -3.27 2.68
CA GLU A 180 21.22 -3.16 1.62
C GLU A 180 22.36 -2.22 2.02
N LEU A 181 22.03 -1.12 2.70
CA LEU A 181 23.02 -0.19 3.23
C LEU A 181 23.88 -0.85 4.32
N CYS A 182 23.26 -1.56 5.27
CA CYS A 182 23.98 -2.32 6.29
C CYS A 182 24.89 -3.38 5.66
N PHE A 183 24.40 -4.13 4.66
CA PHE A 183 25.20 -5.10 3.93
C PHE A 183 26.41 -4.46 3.25
N TRP A 184 26.24 -3.32 2.61
CA TRP A 184 27.32 -2.61 1.94
C TRP A 184 28.36 -2.04 2.93
N LEU A 185 27.93 -1.55 4.09
CA LEU A 185 28.82 -0.98 5.11
C LEU A 185 29.64 -2.06 5.84
N HIS A 186 29.10 -3.26 6.05
CA HIS A 186 29.80 -4.31 6.76
C HIS A 186 30.95 -4.89 5.93
N SER A 187 32.08 -5.17 6.60
CA SER A 187 33.28 -5.69 5.95
C SER A 187 33.22 -7.18 5.66
N SER A 188 32.40 -7.93 6.38
CA SER A 188 32.22 -9.36 6.20
C SER A 188 30.77 -9.68 5.83
N PRO A 189 30.52 -10.56 4.83
CA PRO A 189 29.18 -10.99 4.52
C PRO A 189 28.55 -11.69 5.75
N PRO A 190 27.26 -11.45 6.02
CA PRO A 190 26.57 -12.14 7.09
C PRO A 190 26.50 -13.65 6.79
N THR A 191 26.51 -14.48 7.83
CA THR A 191 26.36 -15.93 7.66
C THR A 191 25.11 -16.25 6.83
N PRO A 192 25.23 -17.09 5.77
CA PRO A 192 24.15 -17.36 4.84
C PRO A 192 22.95 -18.02 5.55
N ASN A 193 21.81 -17.34 5.55
CA ASN A 193 20.57 -17.81 6.17
C ASN A 193 19.49 -18.02 5.11
N LEU A 194 19.26 -19.29 4.73
CA LEU A 194 18.27 -19.66 3.69
C LEU A 194 16.83 -19.26 4.04
N ARG A 195 16.45 -19.26 5.32
CA ARG A 195 15.08 -18.88 5.72
C ARG A 195 14.89 -17.38 5.52
N LEU A 196 15.87 -16.59 5.95
CA LEU A 196 15.84 -15.15 5.82
C LEU A 196 15.86 -14.71 4.35
N ALA A 197 16.73 -15.31 3.52
CA ALA A 197 16.80 -15.03 2.09
C ALA A 197 15.47 -15.31 1.38
N ARG A 198 14.81 -16.43 1.70
CA ARG A 198 13.49 -16.76 1.16
C ARG A 198 12.40 -15.80 1.63
N LEU A 199 12.43 -15.41 2.92
CA LEU A 199 11.49 -14.44 3.45
C LEU A 199 11.61 -13.09 2.75
N LYS A 200 12.83 -12.59 2.57
CA LYS A 200 13.10 -11.35 1.81
C LYS A 200 12.56 -11.42 0.39
N SER A 201 12.84 -12.53 -0.29
CA SER A 201 12.35 -12.74 -1.66
C SER A 201 10.82 -12.79 -1.74
N PHE A 202 10.18 -13.47 -0.79
CA PHE A 202 8.71 -13.49 -0.69
C PHE A 202 8.15 -12.09 -0.46
N CYS A 203 8.69 -11.34 0.53
CA CYS A 203 8.28 -9.96 0.79
C CYS A 203 8.52 -9.05 -0.41
N GLY A 204 9.66 -9.20 -1.12
CA GLY A 204 9.91 -8.46 -2.36
C GLY A 204 8.91 -8.77 -3.47
N THR A 205 8.56 -10.04 -3.67
CA THR A 205 7.52 -10.43 -4.63
C THR A 205 6.16 -9.84 -4.24
N LEU A 206 5.80 -9.92 -2.96
CA LEU A 206 4.57 -9.34 -2.44
C LEU A 206 4.54 -7.81 -2.65
N PHE A 207 5.67 -7.12 -2.43
CA PHE A 207 5.79 -5.68 -2.69
C PHE A 207 5.44 -5.32 -4.15
N TYR A 208 5.98 -6.06 -5.12
CA TYR A 208 5.66 -5.84 -6.54
C TYR A 208 4.18 -6.12 -6.86
N LEU A 209 3.60 -7.16 -6.26
CA LEU A 209 2.17 -7.47 -6.42
C LEU A 209 1.30 -6.37 -5.79
N CYS A 210 1.64 -5.90 -4.61
CA CYS A 210 0.96 -4.78 -3.95
C CYS A 210 1.06 -3.51 -4.79
N TRP A 211 2.24 -3.21 -5.35
CA TRP A 211 2.42 -2.06 -6.22
C TRP A 211 1.53 -2.12 -7.47
N LEU A 212 1.51 -3.27 -8.15
CA LEU A 212 0.63 -3.48 -9.31
C LEU A 212 -0.84 -3.36 -8.92
N PHE A 213 -1.21 -3.90 -7.75
CA PHE A 213 -2.57 -3.83 -7.23
C PHE A 213 -2.97 -2.39 -6.90
N CYS A 214 -2.09 -1.58 -6.31
CA CYS A 214 -2.34 -0.16 -6.05
C CYS A 214 -2.60 0.63 -7.33
N LEU A 215 -1.90 0.34 -8.43
CA LEU A 215 -2.14 1.00 -9.71
C LEU A 215 -3.57 0.80 -10.23
N ILE A 216 -4.20 -0.31 -9.87
CA ILE A 216 -5.59 -0.62 -10.26
C ILE A 216 -6.56 -0.10 -9.18
N LEU A 217 -6.23 -0.31 -7.92
CA LEU A 217 -7.12 -0.07 -6.79
C LEU A 217 -7.35 1.43 -6.53
N ILE A 218 -6.30 2.27 -6.63
CA ILE A 218 -6.43 3.73 -6.40
C ILE A 218 -7.41 4.40 -7.38
N PRO A 219 -7.30 4.20 -8.71
CA PRO A 219 -8.32 4.74 -9.62
C PRO A 219 -9.70 4.11 -9.41
N LEU A 220 -9.79 2.82 -9.09
CA LEU A 220 -11.05 2.14 -8.84
C LEU A 220 -11.76 2.69 -7.60
N THR A 221 -11.04 2.92 -6.50
CA THR A 221 -11.62 3.56 -5.30
C THR A 221 -12.17 4.94 -5.63
N ARG A 222 -11.43 5.76 -6.38
CA ARG A 222 -11.90 7.09 -6.78
C ARG A 222 -13.20 7.01 -7.59
N VAL A 223 -13.30 6.08 -8.53
CA VAL A 223 -14.54 5.90 -9.32
C VAL A 223 -15.71 5.50 -8.41
N ILE A 224 -15.50 4.54 -7.51
CA ILE A 224 -16.56 4.06 -6.60
C ILE A 224 -16.95 5.13 -5.57
N THR A 225 -15.98 5.90 -5.05
CA THR A 225 -16.27 6.94 -4.05
C THR A 225 -16.77 8.23 -4.67
N SER A 226 -16.56 8.47 -5.97
CA SER A 226 -17.07 9.63 -6.70
C SER A 226 -18.51 9.43 -7.24
N GLU A 227 -19.10 8.25 -7.03
CA GLU A 227 -20.52 8.08 -7.36
C GLU A 227 -21.35 9.08 -6.55
N GLN A 228 -22.04 9.96 -7.26
CA GLN A 228 -22.94 10.94 -6.65
C GLN A 228 -24.08 10.20 -5.94
N PRO A 229 -24.66 10.79 -4.88
CA PRO A 229 -25.89 10.27 -4.31
C PRO A 229 -26.91 10.00 -5.42
N THR A 230 -27.60 8.89 -5.35
CA THR A 230 -28.63 8.52 -6.32
C THR A 230 -30.02 8.68 -5.69
N PRO A 231 -31.09 8.93 -6.48
CA PRO A 231 -32.43 8.91 -5.92
C PRO A 231 -32.67 7.61 -5.15
N ALA A 232 -33.24 7.72 -3.96
CA ALA A 232 -33.51 6.57 -3.11
C ALA A 232 -34.40 5.57 -3.85
N GLN A 233 -33.96 4.33 -3.97
CA GLN A 233 -34.73 3.26 -4.60
C GLN A 233 -35.94 2.87 -3.76
N ASP A 234 -35.85 3.01 -2.45
CA ASP A 234 -36.94 2.78 -1.50
C ASP A 234 -37.00 3.96 -0.49
N PRO A 235 -37.81 4.97 -0.73
CA PRO A 235 -37.98 6.10 0.18
C PRO A 235 -38.45 5.70 1.58
N GLN A 236 -39.24 4.60 1.70
CA GLN A 236 -39.70 4.12 3.01
C GLN A 236 -38.55 3.54 3.84
N ALA A 237 -37.59 2.90 3.23
CA ALA A 237 -36.41 2.44 3.93
C ALA A 237 -35.57 3.60 4.47
N VAL A 238 -35.52 4.73 3.76
CA VAL A 238 -34.80 5.93 4.21
C VAL A 238 -35.49 6.59 5.40
N SER A 239 -36.81 6.58 5.46
CA SER A 239 -37.59 7.19 6.56
C SER A 239 -37.43 6.48 7.91
N THR A 240 -36.88 5.27 7.93
CA THR A 240 -36.58 4.53 9.18
C THR A 240 -35.16 4.77 9.70
N LEU A 241 -34.31 5.53 8.96
CA LEU A 241 -32.94 5.82 9.37
C LEU A 241 -32.90 7.02 10.32
N PRO A 242 -31.96 7.09 11.26
CA PRO A 242 -31.80 8.20 12.17
C PRO A 242 -31.16 9.42 11.46
N LEU A 243 -31.90 10.01 10.55
CA LEU A 243 -31.56 11.16 9.71
C LEU A 243 -32.64 12.21 9.82
N LEU A 244 -32.26 13.48 9.88
CA LEU A 244 -33.21 14.60 9.85
C LEU A 244 -33.82 14.69 8.46
N ARG A 245 -35.14 14.86 8.41
CA ARG A 245 -35.89 15.02 7.17
C ARG A 245 -36.51 16.45 7.10
N LEU A 246 -36.80 16.90 5.90
CA LEU A 246 -37.56 18.15 5.75
C LEU A 246 -38.95 18.10 6.41
N GLU A 247 -39.59 16.91 6.42
CA GLU A 247 -40.88 16.70 7.12
C GLU A 247 -40.75 16.90 8.63
N ASP A 248 -39.61 16.57 9.27
CA ASP A 248 -39.39 16.82 10.70
C ASP A 248 -39.31 18.32 11.02
N LEU A 249 -39.04 19.14 10.01
CA LEU A 249 -38.95 20.60 10.10
C LEU A 249 -40.27 21.29 9.70
N ASP A 250 -41.36 20.55 9.65
CA ASP A 250 -42.70 21.03 9.19
C ASP A 250 -42.69 21.55 7.74
N LEU A 251 -41.82 21.03 6.90
CA LEU A 251 -41.71 21.35 5.49
C LEU A 251 -42.30 20.23 4.60
N PRO A 252 -42.72 20.56 3.38
CA PRO A 252 -43.20 19.54 2.44
C PRO A 252 -42.12 18.45 2.21
N ASP A 253 -42.55 17.19 2.30
CA ASP A 253 -41.66 16.04 2.06
C ASP A 253 -41.14 16.03 0.61
N ASN A 254 -39.89 15.61 0.44
CA ASN A 254 -39.32 15.33 -0.86
C ASN A 254 -39.57 13.85 -1.21
N PRO A 255 -40.44 13.54 -2.19
CA PRO A 255 -40.80 12.17 -2.51
C PRO A 255 -39.60 11.36 -3.08
N LEU A 256 -38.53 12.00 -3.51
CA LEU A 256 -37.36 11.38 -4.10
C LEU A 256 -36.07 11.96 -3.53
N PRO A 257 -35.76 11.67 -2.24
CA PRO A 257 -34.51 12.13 -1.65
C PRO A 257 -33.30 11.47 -2.34
N TRP A 258 -32.20 12.21 -2.45
CA TRP A 258 -30.94 11.63 -2.84
C TRP A 258 -30.28 10.99 -1.64
N PHE A 259 -29.95 9.71 -1.77
CA PHE A 259 -29.42 8.92 -0.65
C PHE A 259 -28.21 8.11 -1.07
N ARG A 260 -27.26 8.00 -0.14
CA ARG A 260 -26.08 7.15 -0.29
C ARG A 260 -25.70 6.53 1.04
N GLN A 261 -25.37 5.26 1.01
CA GLN A 261 -24.86 4.55 2.18
C GLN A 261 -23.52 3.93 1.85
N GLN A 262 -22.56 4.14 2.75
CA GLN A 262 -21.26 3.50 2.71
C GLN A 262 -20.95 2.85 4.05
N SER A 263 -20.18 1.77 4.06
CA SER A 263 -19.79 1.11 5.30
C SER A 263 -18.42 0.45 5.20
N SER A 264 -17.69 0.55 6.28
CA SER A 264 -16.42 -0.12 6.50
C SER A 264 -16.42 -0.84 7.84
N ILE A 265 -15.30 -1.52 8.14
CA ILE A 265 -15.08 -2.10 9.48
C ILE A 265 -14.86 -1.02 10.56
N LEU A 266 -14.61 0.24 10.20
CA LEU A 266 -14.34 1.34 11.14
C LEU A 266 -15.51 2.30 11.31
N ALA A 267 -16.25 2.58 10.24
CA ALA A 267 -17.37 3.52 10.25
C ALA A 267 -18.39 3.20 9.17
N SER A 268 -19.66 3.56 9.41
CA SER A 268 -20.69 3.68 8.40
C SER A 268 -20.99 5.16 8.14
N ALA A 269 -21.32 5.50 6.89
CA ALA A 269 -21.72 6.83 6.47
C ALA A 269 -23.08 6.75 5.78
N LEU A 270 -23.97 7.63 6.19
CA LEU A 270 -25.29 7.85 5.58
C LEU A 270 -25.32 9.28 5.07
N GLU A 271 -25.53 9.46 3.78
CA GLU A 271 -25.65 10.77 3.13
C GLU A 271 -27.08 10.94 2.62
N LEU A 272 -27.69 12.06 2.95
CA LEU A 272 -29.05 12.43 2.53
C LEU A 272 -29.02 13.86 1.96
N GLU A 273 -29.66 14.04 0.83
CA GLU A 273 -29.93 15.35 0.25
C GLU A 273 -31.40 15.46 -0.13
N GLU A 274 -32.09 16.43 0.45
CA GLU A 274 -33.47 16.77 0.17
C GLU A 274 -33.56 18.24 -0.26
N THR A 275 -34.40 18.51 -1.23
CA THR A 275 -34.67 19.87 -1.70
C THR A 275 -36.15 20.04 -2.00
N THR A 276 -36.76 21.07 -1.42
CA THR A 276 -38.14 21.45 -1.66
C THR A 276 -38.28 22.96 -1.60
N ASP A 277 -39.04 23.57 -2.47
CA ASP A 277 -39.38 25.00 -2.50
C ASP A 277 -38.20 25.97 -2.28
N GLY A 278 -37.01 25.58 -2.79
CA GLY A 278 -35.78 26.38 -2.65
C GLY A 278 -35.06 26.21 -1.30
N ILE A 279 -35.54 25.34 -0.42
CA ILE A 279 -34.87 24.92 0.81
C ILE A 279 -34.13 23.62 0.53
N SER A 280 -32.84 23.57 0.85
CA SER A 280 -32.03 22.37 0.76
C SER A 280 -31.59 21.92 2.13
N LEU A 281 -31.68 20.62 2.39
CA LEU A 281 -31.09 19.93 3.53
C LEU A 281 -30.09 18.91 3.01
N ILE A 282 -28.82 19.08 3.36
CA ILE A 282 -27.74 18.17 3.04
C ILE A 282 -27.20 17.66 4.36
N GLN A 283 -27.16 16.35 4.50
CA GLN A 283 -26.76 15.71 5.73
C GLN A 283 -25.81 14.57 5.46
N THR A 284 -24.78 14.43 6.30
CA THR A 284 -23.95 13.25 6.38
C THR A 284 -23.80 12.83 7.83
N ARG A 285 -24.15 11.58 8.14
CA ARG A 285 -23.99 10.97 9.45
C ARG A 285 -22.95 9.88 9.36
N TRP A 286 -22.00 9.88 10.28
CA TRP A 286 -21.00 8.83 10.46
C TRP A 286 -21.16 8.18 11.83
N ASP A 287 -21.42 6.87 11.83
CA ASP A 287 -21.43 6.05 13.04
C ASP A 287 -20.12 5.28 13.10
N CYS A 288 -19.24 5.67 14.03
CA CYS A 288 -17.88 5.19 14.15
C CYS A 288 -17.77 4.07 15.19
N ARG A 289 -16.97 3.06 14.91
CA ARG A 289 -16.75 1.97 15.86
C ARG A 289 -15.88 2.40 17.06
N PHE A 290 -15.04 3.41 16.89
CA PHE A 290 -14.08 3.89 17.89
C PHE A 290 -14.04 5.41 17.92
N GLY A 291 -13.86 6.01 19.11
CA GLY A 291 -13.81 7.47 19.28
C GLY A 291 -12.70 8.14 18.46
N TRP A 292 -11.52 7.51 18.32
CA TRP A 292 -10.44 8.07 17.49
C TRP A 292 -10.82 8.19 16.00
N VAL A 293 -11.73 7.33 15.49
CA VAL A 293 -12.24 7.45 14.11
C VAL A 293 -13.13 8.68 14.00
N ALA A 294 -14.00 8.92 15.00
CA ALA A 294 -14.83 10.12 15.06
C ALA A 294 -13.96 11.40 15.13
N ASP A 295 -12.88 11.38 15.95
CA ASP A 295 -11.92 12.49 16.01
C ASP A 295 -11.27 12.78 14.65
N GLN A 296 -10.89 11.75 13.91
CA GLN A 296 -10.30 11.89 12.57
C GLN A 296 -11.30 12.44 11.56
N ILE A 297 -12.56 11.98 11.59
CA ILE A 297 -13.63 12.49 10.70
C ILE A 297 -13.89 13.97 10.97
N VAL A 298 -14.04 14.35 12.23
CA VAL A 298 -14.19 15.76 12.61
C VAL A 298 -13.01 16.59 12.11
N ALA A 299 -11.79 16.16 12.39
CA ALA A 299 -10.59 16.87 12.00
C ALA A 299 -10.44 17.01 10.48
N ASP A 300 -10.75 15.94 9.72
CA ASP A 300 -10.73 15.97 8.25
C ASP A 300 -11.82 16.86 7.67
N THR A 301 -13.03 16.83 8.25
CA THR A 301 -14.15 17.70 7.84
C THR A 301 -13.77 19.18 8.07
N LEU A 302 -13.32 19.54 9.25
CA LEU A 302 -12.90 20.90 9.55
C LEU A 302 -11.79 21.39 8.61
N ALA A 303 -10.75 20.57 8.39
CA ALA A 303 -9.64 20.89 7.49
C ALA A 303 -10.08 20.99 6.02
N SER A 304 -11.07 20.19 5.62
CA SER A 304 -11.60 20.20 4.24
C SER A 304 -12.36 21.47 3.91
N TYR A 305 -13.07 21.98 4.89
CA TYR A 305 -13.94 23.16 4.73
C TYR A 305 -13.32 24.46 5.21
N GLU A 306 -12.12 24.45 5.85
CA GLU A 306 -11.46 25.64 6.43
C GLU A 306 -11.43 26.85 5.48
N ARG A 307 -11.22 26.62 4.19
CA ARG A 307 -11.11 27.69 3.18
C ARG A 307 -12.45 28.23 2.70
N TYR A 308 -13.51 27.42 2.70
CA TYR A 308 -14.80 27.76 2.07
C TYR A 308 -15.91 27.97 3.10
N MET A 309 -15.85 27.22 4.19
CA MET A 309 -16.81 27.25 5.29
C MET A 309 -16.03 27.19 6.62
N PRO A 310 -15.43 28.30 7.09
CA PRO A 310 -14.66 28.30 8.30
C PRO A 310 -15.58 28.09 9.51
N TYR A 311 -15.65 26.87 9.98
CA TYR A 311 -16.42 26.49 11.16
C TYR A 311 -15.89 27.16 12.42
N THR A 312 -16.79 27.67 13.27
CA THR A 312 -16.47 28.20 14.60
C THR A 312 -17.03 27.29 15.69
N PRO A 313 -16.27 27.02 16.76
CA PRO A 313 -16.78 26.22 17.88
C PRO A 313 -18.00 26.88 18.50
N ALA A 314 -19.00 26.05 18.86
CA ALA A 314 -20.23 26.49 19.49
C ALA A 314 -20.60 25.57 20.66
N ASP A 315 -21.21 26.11 21.70
CA ASP A 315 -21.75 25.35 22.82
C ASP A 315 -23.25 25.09 22.56
N LEU A 316 -23.57 23.92 22.02
CA LEU A 316 -24.92 23.52 21.66
C LEU A 316 -25.42 22.29 22.45
N GLY A 317 -24.72 21.97 23.57
CA GLY A 317 -25.09 20.82 24.42
C GLY A 317 -24.56 19.45 23.94
N PHE A 318 -23.80 19.39 22.84
CA PHE A 318 -23.12 18.18 22.34
C PHE A 318 -21.70 18.08 22.88
N ASP A 319 -21.08 16.91 22.82
CA ASP A 319 -19.67 16.73 23.22
C ASP A 319 -18.75 17.71 22.48
N GLN A 320 -19.00 17.92 21.20
CA GLN A 320 -18.35 18.90 20.36
C GLN A 320 -19.31 19.40 19.30
N ALA A 321 -19.32 20.71 19.07
CA ALA A 321 -20.15 21.33 18.04
C ALA A 321 -19.41 22.49 17.37
N TRP A 322 -19.63 22.63 16.06
CA TRP A 322 -19.14 23.75 15.27
C TRP A 322 -20.24 24.24 14.35
N THR A 323 -20.25 25.55 14.12
CA THR A 323 -21.24 26.22 13.28
C THR A 323 -20.56 27.05 12.21
N TYR A 324 -21.22 27.16 11.07
CA TYR A 324 -20.88 28.10 10.02
C TYR A 324 -22.16 28.69 9.44
N VAL A 325 -22.16 30.00 9.18
CA VAL A 325 -23.26 30.70 8.51
C VAL A 325 -22.69 31.45 7.32
N SER A 326 -23.21 31.17 6.14
CA SER A 326 -22.78 31.89 4.92
C SER A 326 -23.47 33.25 4.80
N ASP A 327 -22.91 34.13 3.97
CA ASP A 327 -23.51 35.44 3.65
C ASP A 327 -24.90 35.30 2.99
N SER A 328 -25.21 34.16 2.38
CA SER A 328 -26.52 33.83 1.80
C SER A 328 -27.55 33.28 2.81
N GLY A 329 -27.18 33.17 4.09
CA GLY A 329 -28.05 32.61 5.13
C GLY A 329 -28.10 31.09 5.15
N PHE A 330 -27.13 30.41 4.53
CA PHE A 330 -27.01 28.97 4.61
C PHE A 330 -26.24 28.56 5.87
N HIS A 331 -26.86 27.75 6.71
CA HIS A 331 -26.32 27.30 7.99
C HIS A 331 -25.70 25.92 7.86
N SER A 332 -24.55 25.70 8.41
CA SER A 332 -23.90 24.38 8.50
C SER A 332 -23.47 24.08 9.93
N LEU A 333 -23.80 22.89 10.39
CA LEU A 333 -23.47 22.35 11.71
C LEU A 333 -22.60 21.12 11.54
N LEU A 334 -21.57 21.00 12.36
CA LEU A 334 -20.82 19.78 12.57
C LEU A 334 -20.93 19.41 14.05
N LEU A 335 -21.57 18.29 14.32
CA LEU A 335 -21.88 17.82 15.67
C LEU A 335 -21.17 16.49 15.92
N ARG A 336 -20.70 16.32 17.16
CA ARG A 336 -20.19 15.03 17.63
C ARG A 336 -20.83 14.70 18.97
N GLN A 337 -21.32 13.45 19.07
CA GLN A 337 -21.79 12.88 20.32
C GLN A 337 -21.25 11.45 20.42
N GLY A 338 -20.40 11.19 21.40
CA GLY A 338 -19.74 9.90 21.54
C GLY A 338 -18.94 9.50 20.30
N ASN A 339 -19.39 8.43 19.65
CA ASN A 339 -18.80 7.89 18.43
C ASN A 339 -19.56 8.29 17.15
N THR A 340 -20.60 9.08 17.26
CA THR A 340 -21.39 9.57 16.12
C THR A 340 -20.96 10.98 15.76
N VAL A 341 -20.75 11.22 14.47
CA VAL A 341 -20.49 12.56 13.90
C VAL A 341 -21.57 12.86 12.88
N VAL A 342 -22.12 14.07 12.93
CA VAL A 342 -23.15 14.50 11.99
C VAL A 342 -22.80 15.87 11.42
N GLN A 343 -22.76 15.97 10.11
CA GLN A 343 -22.68 17.24 9.39
C GLN A 343 -24.03 17.54 8.78
N LEU A 344 -24.59 18.69 9.09
CA LEU A 344 -25.88 19.17 8.59
C LEU A 344 -25.64 20.52 7.89
N SER A 345 -26.29 20.70 6.76
CA SER A 345 -26.26 21.97 6.03
C SER A 345 -27.66 22.27 5.51
N CYS A 346 -28.22 23.42 5.91
CA CYS A 346 -29.60 23.79 5.60
C CYS A 346 -29.74 25.31 5.39
N SER A 347 -30.74 25.71 4.63
CA SER A 347 -31.11 27.13 4.49
C SER A 347 -31.82 27.70 5.73
N LEU A 348 -32.15 26.84 6.70
CA LEU A 348 -32.80 27.24 7.95
C LEU A 348 -31.78 27.26 9.08
N ASP A 349 -32.01 28.16 10.06
CA ASP A 349 -31.18 28.17 11.27
C ASP A 349 -31.55 26.96 12.16
N LEU A 350 -30.66 25.99 12.23
CA LEU A 350 -30.80 24.77 13.04
C LEU A 350 -30.29 24.96 14.48
N THR A 351 -29.82 26.14 14.88
CA THR A 351 -29.26 26.41 16.23
C THR A 351 -30.30 26.85 17.23
N THR A 352 -31.57 27.00 16.84
CA THR A 352 -32.64 27.35 17.76
C THR A 352 -32.94 26.21 18.75
N PRO A 353 -33.29 26.50 20.01
CA PRO A 353 -33.49 25.47 21.04
C PRO A 353 -34.46 24.35 20.61
N ASP A 354 -35.60 24.71 20.06
CA ASP A 354 -36.61 23.74 19.63
C ASP A 354 -36.08 22.80 18.56
N ARG A 355 -35.19 23.29 17.67
CA ARG A 355 -34.57 22.46 16.62
C ARG A 355 -33.40 21.64 17.14
N LEU A 356 -32.68 22.13 18.13
CA LEU A 356 -31.64 21.35 18.79
C LEU A 356 -32.24 20.15 19.53
N ASP A 357 -33.38 20.35 20.23
CA ASP A 357 -34.08 19.25 20.89
C ASP A 357 -34.56 18.22 19.84
N LEU A 358 -35.08 18.70 18.70
CA LEU A 358 -35.43 17.82 17.57
C LEU A 358 -34.24 17.04 17.03
N LEU A 359 -33.07 17.67 16.91
CA LEU A 359 -31.86 16.99 16.46
C LEU A 359 -31.44 15.86 17.40
N TRP A 360 -31.57 16.07 18.73
CA TRP A 360 -31.32 15.03 19.73
C TRP A 360 -32.23 13.82 19.52
N ASP A 361 -33.53 14.06 19.34
CA ASP A 361 -34.51 13.01 19.22
C ASP A 361 -34.43 12.24 17.90
N VAL A 362 -34.36 12.96 16.77
CA VAL A 362 -34.37 12.35 15.43
C VAL A 362 -33.06 11.62 15.12
N LEU A 363 -31.93 12.19 15.56
CA LEU A 363 -30.63 11.60 15.32
C LEU A 363 -30.27 10.50 16.34
N GLU A 364 -31.16 10.19 17.29
CA GLU A 364 -30.92 9.18 18.33
C GLU A 364 -29.53 9.34 19.00
N LEU A 365 -29.13 10.60 19.26
CA LEU A 365 -27.85 10.92 19.87
C LEU A 365 -27.92 10.72 21.39
N THR A 366 -28.27 9.51 21.82
CA THR A 366 -28.34 9.16 23.24
C THR A 366 -26.96 9.19 23.87
N ASP A 367 -26.87 9.68 25.12
CA ASP A 367 -25.70 9.53 25.98
C ASP A 367 -25.36 8.04 26.11
N GLN A 368 -24.40 7.55 25.32
CA GLN A 368 -23.78 6.25 25.59
C GLN A 368 -22.80 6.47 26.76
N ALA A 369 -23.33 6.35 27.98
CA ALA A 369 -22.59 6.40 29.22
C ALA A 369 -21.58 5.22 29.36
#